data_745aa17959c7898a38f898f74362ffd1
#
_entry.id   745aa17959c7898a38f898f74362ffd1
#
_cell.length_a   1.000
_cell.length_b   1.000
_cell.length_c   1.000
_cell.angle_alpha   90.00
_cell.angle_beta   90.00
_cell.angle_gamma   90.00
#
_symmetry.space_group_name_H-M   'P 1'
#
loop_
_entity.id
_entity.type
_entity.pdbx_description
1 polymer ?
#
loop_
_entity_poly.entity_id
_entity_poly.type
_entity_poly.pdbx_seq_one_letter_code
_entity_poly.pdbx_strand_id
1 'polypeptide(L)'
;MFAATIVVFGLAAYVGFRLFTRSPLSNIPGPAITAFTDVWILINTYFERRNRLIHELHHKYGPVVRLSPHEVSVSDPGYIKAIYINNYDKSKFYFLFDNYGVTNAFSAIEKQAHAPKRRVMHQFYSKSAVTAATVERCIRTRLDRSSQYFEQSHKENKAIDVLRLFRSIAMDVVTAFQFGADHGTDFIRDPIQRDLILGKYKVQAKSWFIGPYLPSLAKYITPKSFVESITFTDQWNLDNMRRSGLPPDSAAKKLIDGGFSEMEAASEIADHVVAGHETTAVALTYLCWHVAKHPEIQAKLNAEIRAACGPSDDGRTPSSVLPAFKDLDRLPYLAAVLQETLRLYAPIPASEPRVVPASGMWYSPSSSEYGSKESRVFIPGGAVISMQPWTLHRDPSVFPDPDKFDPERWIDSDSETLHKMNRSFMTFGAGIRMCVGMNLAMEDLKFVTAFIFSKYAVKLGAETTDDSMYMIDRYSTRPKANYCYIHFEER
;
A
#
# COMPACT_ATOMS: atom_id res chain seq x y z
N MET A 1 -32.10 38.16 -21.07
CA MET A 1 -31.05 37.40 -20.41
C MET A 1 -31.56 36.57 -19.21
N PHE A 2 -32.21 37.18 -18.23
CA PHE A 2 -32.65 36.49 -17.00
C PHE A 2 -33.60 35.31 -17.25
N ALA A 3 -34.58 35.42 -18.15
CA ALA A 3 -35.50 34.34 -18.48
C ALA A 3 -34.82 33.18 -19.18
N ALA A 4 -33.85 33.40 -20.06
CA ALA A 4 -33.08 32.38 -20.72
C ALA A 4 -32.21 31.58 -19.73
N THR A 5 -31.65 32.25 -18.74
CA THR A 5 -30.86 31.63 -17.66
C THR A 5 -31.73 30.70 -16.80
N ILE A 6 -32.94 31.13 -16.42
CA ILE A 6 -33.89 30.32 -15.64
C ILE A 6 -34.31 29.06 -16.42
N VAL A 7 -34.57 29.21 -17.73
CA VAL A 7 -34.95 28.06 -18.60
C VAL A 7 -33.81 27.05 -18.72
N VAL A 8 -32.56 27.53 -18.87
CA VAL A 8 -31.38 26.67 -18.93
C VAL A 8 -31.16 25.91 -17.62
N PHE A 9 -31.28 26.60 -16.47
CA PHE A 9 -31.18 25.96 -15.17
C PHE A 9 -32.34 24.97 -14.91
N GLY A 10 -33.55 25.33 -15.28
CA GLY A 10 -34.73 24.45 -15.19
C GLY A 10 -34.60 23.19 -16.04
N LEU A 11 -34.09 23.34 -17.26
CA LEU A 11 -33.84 22.21 -18.17
C LEU A 11 -32.70 21.32 -17.64
N ALA A 12 -31.62 21.91 -17.15
CA ALA A 12 -30.52 21.18 -16.54
C ALA A 12 -30.97 20.42 -15.28
N ALA A 13 -31.77 21.04 -14.43
CA ALA A 13 -32.39 20.39 -13.25
C ALA A 13 -33.33 19.26 -13.63
N TYR A 14 -34.17 19.46 -14.67
CA TYR A 14 -35.07 18.42 -15.17
C TYR A 14 -34.30 17.24 -15.79
N VAL A 15 -33.30 17.51 -16.62
CA VAL A 15 -32.44 16.48 -17.20
C VAL A 15 -31.70 15.72 -16.09
N GLY A 16 -31.15 16.46 -15.12
CA GLY A 16 -30.50 15.88 -13.95
C GLY A 16 -31.46 14.98 -13.15
N PHE A 17 -32.67 15.44 -12.85
CA PHE A 17 -33.69 14.64 -12.17
C PHE A 17 -34.08 13.38 -12.97
N ARG A 18 -34.19 13.49 -14.30
CA ARG A 18 -34.50 12.34 -15.17
C ARG A 18 -33.34 11.35 -15.23
N LEU A 19 -32.10 11.82 -15.26
CA LEU A 19 -30.91 10.95 -15.19
C LEU A 19 -30.81 10.26 -13.82
N PHE A 20 -31.09 10.97 -12.73
CA PHE A 20 -31.14 10.43 -11.38
C PHE A 20 -32.15 9.31 -11.23
N THR A 21 -33.40 9.54 -11.65
CA THR A 21 -34.47 8.53 -11.56
C THR A 21 -34.24 7.32 -12.44
N ARG A 22 -33.34 7.41 -13.42
CA ARG A 22 -32.92 6.32 -14.31
C ARG A 22 -31.56 5.72 -13.96
N SER A 23 -30.81 6.34 -13.02
CA SER A 23 -29.53 5.77 -12.60
C SER A 23 -29.75 4.40 -11.98
N PRO A 24 -29.03 3.36 -12.44
CA PRO A 24 -29.14 2.01 -11.84
C PRO A 24 -28.76 1.98 -10.35
N LEU A 25 -28.07 3.02 -9.85
CA LEU A 25 -27.65 3.16 -8.46
C LEU A 25 -28.51 4.16 -7.66
N SER A 26 -29.67 4.60 -8.20
CA SER A 26 -30.53 5.60 -7.56
C SER A 26 -31.04 5.19 -6.16
N ASN A 27 -31.22 3.90 -5.92
CA ASN A 27 -31.67 3.34 -4.65
C ASN A 27 -30.57 3.23 -3.59
N ILE A 28 -29.31 3.52 -3.96
CA ILE A 28 -28.18 3.46 -3.04
C ILE A 28 -27.98 4.85 -2.43
N PRO A 29 -27.91 4.96 -1.08
CA PRO A 29 -27.73 6.24 -0.40
C PRO A 29 -26.38 6.88 -0.78
N GLY A 30 -26.34 8.20 -0.77
CA GLY A 30 -25.16 9.00 -1.07
C GLY A 30 -25.49 10.47 -1.34
N PRO A 31 -24.49 11.34 -1.49
CA PRO A 31 -24.72 12.73 -1.87
C PRO A 31 -25.51 12.84 -3.17
N ALA A 32 -26.46 13.77 -3.27
CA ALA A 32 -27.31 13.91 -4.45
C ALA A 32 -26.51 14.08 -5.76
N ILE A 33 -25.42 14.86 -5.71
CA ILE A 33 -24.55 15.13 -6.87
C ILE A 33 -23.94 13.85 -7.47
N THR A 34 -23.69 12.82 -6.65
CA THR A 34 -23.10 11.54 -7.10
C THR A 34 -24.05 10.72 -7.99
N ALA A 35 -25.32 11.08 -8.05
CA ALA A 35 -26.26 10.44 -8.96
C ALA A 35 -26.10 10.91 -10.42
N PHE A 36 -25.43 12.04 -10.63
CA PHE A 36 -25.37 12.71 -11.93
C PHE A 36 -23.99 12.73 -12.56
N THR A 37 -22.91 12.69 -11.74
CA THR A 37 -21.59 12.93 -12.29
C THR A 37 -20.49 12.30 -11.44
N ASP A 38 -19.39 11.88 -12.08
CA ASP A 38 -18.13 11.48 -11.47
C ASP A 38 -17.28 12.70 -11.04
N VAL A 39 -17.59 13.90 -11.58
CA VAL A 39 -16.76 15.11 -11.38
C VAL A 39 -16.56 15.42 -9.91
N TRP A 40 -17.59 15.23 -9.09
CA TRP A 40 -17.51 15.52 -7.66
C TRP A 40 -16.45 14.65 -6.95
N ILE A 41 -16.43 13.35 -7.20
CA ILE A 41 -15.44 12.45 -6.59
C ILE A 41 -14.04 12.68 -7.17
N LEU A 42 -13.94 13.03 -8.47
CA LEU A 42 -12.68 13.38 -9.12
C LEU A 42 -12.08 14.67 -8.53
N ILE A 43 -12.89 15.68 -8.25
CA ILE A 43 -12.46 16.92 -7.57
C ILE A 43 -11.91 16.59 -6.17
N ASN A 44 -12.61 15.76 -5.39
CA ASN A 44 -12.13 15.37 -4.07
C ASN A 44 -10.85 14.52 -4.13
N THR A 45 -10.67 13.72 -5.18
CA THR A 45 -9.42 12.99 -5.43
C THR A 45 -8.28 13.96 -5.74
N TYR A 46 -8.52 14.97 -6.59
CA TYR A 46 -7.53 16.00 -6.93
C TYR A 46 -7.05 16.79 -5.71
N PHE A 47 -7.97 17.10 -4.78
CA PHE A 47 -7.68 17.78 -3.52
C PHE A 47 -7.21 16.86 -2.39
N GLU A 48 -6.92 15.59 -2.68
CA GLU A 48 -6.37 14.63 -1.70
C GLU A 48 -7.30 14.44 -0.48
N ARG A 49 -8.61 14.21 -0.74
CA ARG A 49 -9.66 14.06 0.29
C ARG A 49 -10.50 12.80 0.13
N ARG A 50 -10.25 11.99 -0.92
CA ARG A 50 -11.15 10.90 -1.33
C ARG A 50 -11.34 9.84 -0.24
N ASN A 51 -10.27 9.35 0.38
CA ASN A 51 -10.35 8.22 1.32
C ASN A 51 -11.07 8.63 2.60
N ARG A 52 -10.75 9.80 3.15
CA ARG A 52 -11.42 10.35 4.33
C ARG A 52 -12.87 10.69 4.03
N LEU A 53 -13.13 11.29 2.89
CA LEU A 53 -14.49 11.59 2.45
C LEU A 53 -15.36 10.32 2.36
N ILE A 54 -14.84 9.25 1.75
CA ILE A 54 -15.58 7.97 1.65
C ILE A 54 -15.86 7.42 3.06
N HIS A 55 -14.90 7.51 3.97
CA HIS A 55 -15.08 7.10 5.36
C HIS A 55 -16.21 7.91 6.05
N GLU A 56 -16.19 9.23 5.92
CA GLU A 56 -17.25 10.12 6.43
C GLU A 56 -18.62 9.80 5.81
N LEU A 57 -18.64 9.48 4.52
CA LEU A 57 -19.89 9.09 3.86
C LEU A 57 -20.45 7.77 4.41
N HIS A 58 -19.61 6.80 4.76
CA HIS A 58 -20.05 5.58 5.42
C HIS A 58 -20.63 5.85 6.81
N HIS A 59 -20.04 6.76 7.58
CA HIS A 59 -20.63 7.19 8.86
C HIS A 59 -22.00 7.85 8.67
N LYS A 60 -22.19 8.60 7.58
CA LYS A 60 -23.42 9.33 7.32
C LYS A 60 -24.53 8.49 6.68
N TYR A 61 -24.19 7.62 5.75
CA TYR A 61 -25.13 6.93 4.87
C TYR A 61 -25.21 5.42 5.10
N GLY A 62 -24.32 4.88 5.93
CA GLY A 62 -24.25 3.45 6.24
C GLY A 62 -23.25 2.67 5.37
N PRO A 63 -23.32 1.33 5.43
CA PRO A 63 -22.26 0.46 4.91
C PRO A 63 -22.20 0.37 3.39
N VAL A 64 -23.18 0.87 2.66
CA VAL A 64 -23.16 0.93 1.18
C VAL A 64 -23.46 2.35 0.74
N VAL A 65 -22.54 2.97 0.03
CA VAL A 65 -22.62 4.38 -0.37
C VAL A 65 -22.34 4.54 -1.86
N ARG A 66 -23.20 5.30 -2.55
CA ARG A 66 -22.99 5.73 -3.94
C ARG A 66 -21.95 6.85 -3.99
N LEU A 67 -20.88 6.64 -4.76
CA LEU A 67 -19.81 7.61 -4.99
C LEU A 67 -19.93 8.33 -6.33
N SER A 68 -20.56 7.70 -7.33
CA SER A 68 -20.82 8.25 -8.66
C SER A 68 -22.01 7.56 -9.30
N PRO A 69 -22.46 7.96 -10.52
CA PRO A 69 -23.53 7.25 -11.23
C PRO A 69 -23.22 5.76 -11.46
N HIS A 70 -21.96 5.36 -11.37
CA HIS A 70 -21.48 4.02 -11.73
C HIS A 70 -20.64 3.35 -10.64
N GLU A 71 -20.40 4.03 -9.49
CA GLU A 71 -19.51 3.54 -8.43
C GLU A 71 -20.19 3.52 -7.07
N VAL A 72 -19.98 2.43 -6.34
CA VAL A 72 -20.40 2.25 -4.94
C VAL A 72 -19.21 1.84 -4.08
N SER A 73 -19.21 2.30 -2.82
CA SER A 73 -18.31 1.84 -1.77
C SER A 73 -19.05 0.99 -0.77
N VAL A 74 -18.38 -0.06 -0.27
CA VAL A 74 -18.88 -0.96 0.79
C VAL A 74 -17.90 -0.96 1.94
N SER A 75 -18.39 -0.80 3.19
CA SER A 75 -17.57 -0.86 4.41
C SER A 75 -17.81 -2.11 5.27
N ASP A 76 -18.76 -2.96 4.90
CA ASP A 76 -19.06 -4.21 5.59
C ASP A 76 -18.04 -5.31 5.26
N PRO A 77 -17.16 -5.73 6.22
CA PRO A 77 -16.10 -6.74 5.97
C PRO A 77 -16.65 -8.09 5.53
N GLY A 78 -17.93 -8.38 5.77
CA GLY A 78 -18.62 -9.59 5.29
C GLY A 78 -18.56 -9.75 3.78
N TYR A 79 -18.41 -8.65 3.06
CA TYR A 79 -18.37 -8.63 1.59
C TYR A 79 -16.97 -8.75 0.97
N ILE A 80 -15.90 -8.75 1.76
CA ILE A 80 -14.54 -9.03 1.26
C ILE A 80 -14.51 -10.35 0.49
N LYS A 81 -15.15 -11.40 1.02
CA LYS A 81 -15.24 -12.70 0.33
C LYS A 81 -15.95 -12.59 -1.01
N ALA A 82 -17.10 -11.93 -1.04
CA ALA A 82 -17.90 -11.83 -2.26
C ALA A 82 -17.19 -11.04 -3.37
N ILE A 83 -16.55 -9.92 -3.02
CA ILE A 83 -15.95 -8.99 -3.97
C ILE A 83 -14.55 -9.43 -4.40
N TYR A 84 -13.69 -9.83 -3.45
CA TYR A 84 -12.26 -10.05 -3.69
C TYR A 84 -11.86 -11.51 -3.75
N ILE A 85 -12.40 -12.37 -2.86
CA ILE A 85 -12.04 -13.80 -2.83
C ILE A 85 -12.75 -14.55 -3.96
N ASN A 86 -14.05 -14.27 -4.18
CA ASN A 86 -14.78 -14.78 -5.35
C ASN A 86 -14.33 -14.13 -6.66
N ASN A 87 -13.43 -13.14 -6.54
CA ASN A 87 -12.61 -12.57 -7.59
C ASN A 87 -13.45 -11.91 -8.71
N TYR A 88 -14.10 -10.80 -8.39
CA TYR A 88 -14.64 -9.90 -9.40
C TYR A 88 -13.51 -9.31 -10.23
N ASP A 89 -13.74 -9.08 -11.52
CA ASP A 89 -12.77 -8.46 -12.39
C ASP A 89 -12.42 -7.04 -11.91
N LYS A 90 -11.18 -6.62 -12.17
CA LYS A 90 -10.72 -5.28 -11.86
C LYS A 90 -11.43 -4.25 -12.74
N SER A 91 -11.56 -3.02 -12.26
CA SER A 91 -12.09 -1.92 -13.08
C SER A 91 -11.01 -1.34 -14.00
N LYS A 92 -11.44 -0.54 -14.98
CA LYS A 92 -10.53 0.17 -15.91
C LYS A 92 -9.54 1.12 -15.21
N PHE A 93 -9.77 1.45 -13.96
CA PHE A 93 -8.83 2.21 -13.12
C PHE A 93 -7.41 1.62 -13.15
N TYR A 94 -7.29 0.30 -13.22
CA TYR A 94 -6.00 -0.38 -13.17
C TYR A 94 -5.15 -0.24 -14.43
N PHE A 95 -5.69 0.22 -15.57
CA PHE A 95 -4.89 0.56 -16.74
C PHE A 95 -3.86 1.68 -16.48
N LEU A 96 -4.05 2.47 -15.43
CA LEU A 96 -3.06 3.45 -14.97
C LEU A 96 -1.70 2.85 -14.58
N PHE A 97 -1.67 1.55 -14.34
CA PHE A 97 -0.48 0.81 -13.89
C PHE A 97 0.12 -0.07 -15.00
N ASP A 98 -0.34 0.08 -16.24
CA ASP A 98 0.35 -0.50 -17.39
C ASP A 98 1.70 0.19 -17.57
N ASN A 99 2.77 -0.60 -17.74
CA ASN A 99 4.09 -0.08 -18.05
C ASN A 99 4.45 -0.43 -19.50
N TYR A 100 5.12 0.46 -20.21
CA TYR A 100 5.48 0.29 -21.64
C TYR A 100 4.28 0.03 -22.57
N GLY A 101 3.08 0.39 -22.17
CA GLY A 101 1.84 0.02 -22.88
C GLY A 101 1.49 -1.47 -22.80
N VAL A 102 2.10 -2.20 -21.87
CA VAL A 102 1.91 -3.65 -21.66
C VAL A 102 1.33 -3.92 -20.28
N THR A 103 0.29 -4.72 -20.26
CA THR A 103 -0.41 -5.12 -19.02
C THR A 103 0.45 -6.07 -18.19
N ASN A 104 0.65 -5.73 -16.92
CA ASN A 104 1.27 -6.59 -15.91
C ASN A 104 0.19 -7.30 -15.05
N ALA A 105 0.61 -8.13 -14.10
CA ALA A 105 -0.33 -8.85 -13.22
C ALA A 105 -1.17 -7.91 -12.33
N PHE A 106 -0.60 -6.76 -11.92
CA PHE A 106 -1.35 -5.81 -11.13
C PHE A 106 -2.40 -5.08 -11.97
N SER A 107 -2.08 -4.71 -13.19
CA SER A 107 -2.99 -3.98 -14.09
C SER A 107 -3.97 -4.89 -14.86
N ALA A 108 -3.70 -6.20 -14.96
CA ALA A 108 -4.56 -7.16 -15.64
C ALA A 108 -5.99 -7.16 -15.07
N ILE A 109 -6.97 -6.76 -15.88
CA ILE A 109 -8.37 -6.63 -15.46
C ILE A 109 -8.99 -8.01 -15.30
N GLU A 110 -8.98 -8.82 -16.36
CA GLU A 110 -9.66 -10.11 -16.42
C GLU A 110 -8.88 -11.21 -15.67
N LYS A 111 -9.63 -12.15 -15.09
CA LYS A 111 -9.06 -13.32 -14.40
C LYS A 111 -8.13 -14.13 -15.30
N GLN A 112 -8.55 -14.33 -16.55
CA GLN A 112 -7.83 -15.15 -17.52
C GLN A 112 -6.46 -14.55 -17.87
N ALA A 113 -6.37 -13.24 -18.01
CA ALA A 113 -5.12 -12.54 -18.27
C ALA A 113 -4.18 -12.53 -17.05
N HIS A 114 -4.73 -12.48 -15.82
CA HIS A 114 -3.97 -12.47 -14.58
C HIS A 114 -3.40 -13.84 -14.18
N ALA A 115 -4.21 -14.91 -14.32
CA ALA A 115 -3.90 -16.20 -13.73
C ALA A 115 -2.54 -16.80 -14.17
N PRO A 116 -2.15 -16.79 -15.47
CA PRO A 116 -0.85 -17.29 -15.90
C PRO A 116 0.30 -16.46 -15.32
N LYS A 117 0.17 -15.12 -15.31
CA LYS A 117 1.16 -14.21 -14.73
C LYS A 117 1.38 -14.51 -13.24
N ARG A 118 0.30 -14.60 -12.48
CA ARG A 118 0.35 -14.91 -11.03
C ARG A 118 0.99 -16.27 -10.75
N ARG A 119 0.78 -17.28 -11.60
CA ARG A 119 1.35 -18.62 -11.42
C ARG A 119 2.88 -18.62 -11.46
N VAL A 120 3.47 -17.89 -12.41
CA VAL A 120 4.93 -17.76 -12.51
C VAL A 120 5.47 -17.03 -11.29
N MET A 121 4.89 -15.89 -10.93
CA MET A 121 5.34 -15.09 -9.80
C MET A 121 5.23 -15.80 -8.46
N HIS A 122 4.19 -16.63 -8.26
CA HIS A 122 4.03 -17.39 -7.03
C HIS A 122 5.22 -18.29 -6.70
N GLN A 123 5.97 -18.75 -7.72
CA GLN A 123 7.14 -19.60 -7.52
C GLN A 123 8.26 -18.89 -6.75
N PHE A 124 8.48 -17.59 -7.00
CA PHE A 124 9.56 -16.83 -6.37
C PHE A 124 9.11 -15.86 -5.28
N TYR A 125 7.79 -15.58 -5.17
CA TYR A 125 7.22 -14.81 -4.05
C TYR A 125 6.56 -15.68 -2.97
N SER A 126 6.62 -17.02 -3.07
CA SER A 126 6.12 -17.89 -2.01
C SER A 126 6.94 -17.71 -0.72
N LYS A 127 6.33 -18.01 0.43
CA LYS A 127 7.03 -17.89 1.72
C LYS A 127 8.35 -18.66 1.72
N SER A 128 8.36 -19.88 1.21
CA SER A 128 9.57 -20.70 1.13
C SER A 128 10.67 -20.10 0.23
N ALA A 129 10.29 -19.41 -0.84
CA ALA A 129 11.26 -18.77 -1.73
C ALA A 129 11.88 -17.54 -1.09
N VAL A 130 11.07 -16.68 -0.47
CA VAL A 130 11.56 -15.42 0.14
C VAL A 130 12.31 -15.65 1.45
N THR A 131 12.04 -16.76 2.17
CA THR A 131 12.79 -17.15 3.37
C THR A 131 14.05 -17.97 3.07
N ALA A 132 14.39 -18.16 1.79
CA ALA A 132 15.63 -18.85 1.41
C ALA A 132 16.86 -18.10 1.90
N ALA A 133 17.90 -18.85 2.30
CA ALA A 133 19.13 -18.29 2.86
C ALA A 133 19.83 -17.25 1.94
N THR A 134 19.63 -17.33 0.63
CA THR A 134 20.15 -16.37 -0.36
C THR A 134 19.45 -15.01 -0.23
N VAL A 135 18.12 -15.00 -0.07
CA VAL A 135 17.34 -13.77 0.12
C VAL A 135 17.64 -13.16 1.49
N GLU A 136 17.63 -13.97 2.54
CA GLU A 136 18.00 -13.51 3.88
C GLU A 136 19.38 -12.85 3.90
N ARG A 137 20.39 -13.50 3.30
CA ARG A 137 21.74 -12.93 3.19
C ARG A 137 21.75 -11.62 2.42
N CYS A 138 20.96 -11.53 1.36
CA CYS A 138 20.81 -10.30 0.58
C CYS A 138 20.31 -9.14 1.43
N ILE A 139 19.25 -9.35 2.24
CA ILE A 139 18.69 -8.34 3.13
C ILE A 139 19.70 -7.95 4.22
N ARG A 140 20.31 -8.94 4.90
CA ARG A 140 21.33 -8.69 5.94
C ARG A 140 22.47 -7.84 5.44
N THR A 141 23.03 -8.18 4.28
CA THR A 141 24.13 -7.41 3.68
C THR A 141 23.77 -5.93 3.47
N ARG A 142 22.53 -5.63 3.11
CA ARG A 142 22.07 -4.26 2.91
C ARG A 142 21.82 -3.54 4.23
N LEU A 143 21.32 -4.24 5.23
CA LEU A 143 21.20 -3.69 6.58
C LEU A 143 22.56 -3.39 7.19
N ASP A 144 23.55 -4.27 7.03
CA ASP A 144 24.92 -4.03 7.49
C ASP A 144 25.51 -2.78 6.84
N ARG A 145 25.27 -2.57 5.54
CA ARG A 145 25.68 -1.32 4.86
C ARG A 145 25.02 -0.08 5.42
N SER A 146 23.82 -0.20 5.97
CA SER A 146 23.10 0.93 6.59
C SER A 146 23.57 1.27 7.99
N SER A 147 24.32 0.40 8.66
CA SER A 147 24.80 0.59 10.06
C SER A 147 25.49 1.93 10.26
N GLN A 148 26.31 2.35 9.30
CA GLN A 148 27.05 3.62 9.35
C GLN A 148 26.15 4.85 9.57
N TYR A 149 24.92 4.85 9.06
CA TYR A 149 23.98 5.96 9.23
C TYR A 149 23.48 6.02 10.68
N PHE A 150 23.17 4.88 11.28
CA PHE A 150 22.70 4.80 12.67
C PHE A 150 23.82 5.12 13.65
N GLU A 151 25.04 4.58 13.41
CA GLU A 151 26.23 4.88 14.20
C GLU A 151 26.61 6.36 14.14
N GLN A 152 26.53 6.97 12.94
CA GLN A 152 26.80 8.39 12.78
C GLN A 152 25.75 9.23 13.51
N SER A 153 24.47 8.87 13.42
CA SER A 153 23.40 9.53 14.16
C SER A 153 23.67 9.52 15.67
N HIS A 154 24.06 8.37 16.19
CA HIS A 154 24.42 8.22 17.60
C HIS A 154 25.62 9.09 17.99
N LYS A 155 26.74 8.97 17.26
CA LYS A 155 28.00 9.68 17.56
C LYS A 155 27.88 11.20 17.46
N GLU A 156 27.13 11.69 16.47
CA GLU A 156 26.98 13.12 16.20
C GLU A 156 25.74 13.72 16.89
N ASN A 157 24.94 12.90 17.57
CA ASN A 157 23.62 13.25 18.10
C ASN A 157 22.75 13.98 17.07
N LYS A 158 22.75 13.50 15.84
CA LYS A 158 22.05 14.09 14.69
C LYS A 158 20.93 13.19 14.22
N ALA A 159 19.73 13.77 14.06
CA ALA A 159 18.60 13.05 13.48
C ALA A 159 18.84 12.72 12.00
N ILE A 160 18.42 11.54 11.58
CA ILE A 160 18.42 11.12 10.17
C ILE A 160 16.99 11.12 9.62
N ASP A 161 16.83 11.49 8.34
CA ASP A 161 15.58 11.28 7.60
C ASP A 161 15.42 9.79 7.28
N VAL A 162 14.65 9.09 8.13
CA VAL A 162 14.45 7.64 7.99
C VAL A 162 13.61 7.29 6.77
N LEU A 163 12.71 8.17 6.28
CA LEU A 163 11.98 7.90 5.05
C LEU A 163 12.92 7.79 3.84
N ARG A 164 13.89 8.68 3.76
CA ARG A 164 14.93 8.63 2.71
C ARG A 164 15.80 7.39 2.84
N LEU A 165 16.20 7.03 4.07
CA LEU A 165 17.02 5.85 4.33
C LEU A 165 16.24 4.56 4.01
N PHE A 166 15.00 4.43 4.46
CA PHE A 166 14.20 3.23 4.20
C PHE A 166 13.85 3.07 2.72
N ARG A 167 13.64 4.16 1.98
CA ARG A 167 13.53 4.09 0.51
C ARG A 167 14.80 3.53 -0.14
N SER A 168 15.97 3.88 0.39
CA SER A 168 17.25 3.34 -0.11
C SER A 168 17.37 1.85 0.19
N ILE A 169 17.12 1.44 1.44
CA ILE A 169 17.17 0.04 1.86
C ILE A 169 16.18 -0.80 1.04
N ALA A 170 14.93 -0.38 0.96
CA ALA A 170 13.88 -1.11 0.24
C ALA A 170 14.17 -1.19 -1.27
N MET A 171 14.71 -0.12 -1.88
CA MET A 171 15.12 -0.15 -3.28
C MET A 171 16.28 -1.12 -3.49
N ASP A 172 17.29 -1.11 -2.63
CA ASP A 172 18.44 -2.01 -2.73
C ASP A 172 18.03 -3.48 -2.54
N VAL A 173 17.05 -3.75 -1.66
CA VAL A 173 16.50 -5.11 -1.48
C VAL A 173 15.67 -5.53 -2.69
N VAL A 174 14.68 -4.71 -3.11
CA VAL A 174 13.80 -5.10 -4.22
C VAL A 174 14.55 -5.26 -5.53
N THR A 175 15.50 -4.38 -5.85
CA THR A 175 16.27 -4.49 -7.09
C THR A 175 17.21 -5.68 -7.06
N ALA A 176 17.79 -6.03 -5.91
CA ALA A 176 18.58 -7.24 -5.78
C ALA A 176 17.73 -8.52 -5.92
N PHE A 177 16.49 -8.49 -5.44
CA PHE A 177 15.54 -9.58 -5.65
C PHE A 177 15.14 -9.69 -7.14
N GLN A 178 14.92 -8.55 -7.81
CA GLN A 178 14.52 -8.52 -9.23
C GLN A 178 15.66 -8.92 -10.18
N PHE A 179 16.86 -8.39 -9.95
CA PHE A 179 17.98 -8.52 -10.90
C PHE A 179 19.11 -9.44 -10.40
N GLY A 180 19.09 -9.87 -9.15
CA GLY A 180 20.17 -10.61 -8.49
C GLY A 180 21.00 -9.74 -7.56
N ALA A 181 21.60 -10.34 -6.55
CA ALA A 181 22.30 -9.65 -5.47
C ALA A 181 23.39 -8.67 -5.94
N ASP A 182 24.12 -9.04 -7.00
CA ASP A 182 25.24 -8.25 -7.54
C ASP A 182 24.78 -7.24 -8.61
N HIS A 183 23.53 -7.34 -9.07
CA HIS A 183 22.95 -6.46 -10.09
C HIS A 183 21.95 -5.45 -9.52
N GLY A 184 21.61 -5.59 -8.24
CA GLY A 184 20.76 -4.62 -7.51
C GLY A 184 21.46 -3.28 -7.31
N THR A 185 20.67 -2.29 -6.89
CA THR A 185 21.22 -0.96 -6.52
C THR A 185 22.01 -1.02 -5.21
N ASP A 186 22.80 0.02 -4.97
CA ASP A 186 23.50 0.26 -3.70
C ASP A 186 23.29 1.72 -3.24
N PHE A 187 22.03 2.12 -3.17
CA PHE A 187 21.63 3.49 -2.84
C PHE A 187 21.99 3.91 -1.40
N ILE A 188 22.24 2.92 -0.55
CA ILE A 188 22.76 3.15 0.79
C ILE A 188 24.15 3.79 0.70
N ARG A 189 25.02 3.32 -0.21
CA ARG A 189 26.42 3.79 -0.37
C ARG A 189 26.60 4.78 -1.52
N ASP A 190 25.69 4.82 -2.48
CA ASP A 190 25.74 5.75 -3.61
C ASP A 190 24.62 6.82 -3.51
N PRO A 191 24.83 7.90 -2.76
CA PRO A 191 23.85 8.95 -2.59
C PRO A 191 23.56 9.73 -3.89
N ILE A 192 24.47 9.73 -4.85
CA ILE A 192 24.30 10.44 -6.15
C ILE A 192 23.28 9.68 -7.00
N GLN A 193 23.48 8.38 -7.22
CA GLN A 193 22.51 7.55 -7.94
C GLN A 193 21.18 7.49 -7.20
N ARG A 194 21.21 7.33 -5.87
CA ARG A 194 20.00 7.36 -5.07
C ARG A 194 19.15 8.60 -5.34
N ASP A 195 19.74 9.78 -5.22
CA ASP A 195 18.99 11.03 -5.34
C ASP A 195 18.49 11.28 -6.76
N LEU A 196 19.25 10.82 -7.77
CA LEU A 196 18.84 10.83 -9.16
C LEU A 196 17.61 9.92 -9.37
N ILE A 197 17.72 8.64 -9.04
CA ILE A 197 16.69 7.64 -9.34
C ILE A 197 15.44 7.83 -8.47
N LEU A 198 15.61 7.90 -7.13
CA LEU A 198 14.47 8.13 -6.23
C LEU A 198 13.83 9.51 -6.46
N GLY A 199 14.60 10.50 -6.92
CA GLY A 199 14.08 11.79 -7.35
C GLY A 199 13.08 11.67 -8.49
N LYS A 200 13.33 10.78 -9.45
CA LYS A 200 12.39 10.48 -10.55
C LYS A 200 11.13 9.77 -10.04
N TYR A 201 11.26 8.75 -9.22
CA TYR A 201 10.10 8.07 -8.62
C TYR A 201 9.23 9.00 -7.74
N LYS A 202 9.77 10.09 -7.20
CA LYS A 202 9.03 11.06 -6.41
C LYS A 202 8.12 11.97 -7.23
N VAL A 203 8.37 12.13 -8.53
CA VAL A 203 7.57 13.01 -9.40
C VAL A 203 6.18 12.42 -9.56
N GLN A 204 5.17 13.14 -9.14
CA GLN A 204 3.79 12.70 -9.19
C GLN A 204 2.93 13.78 -9.86
N ALA A 205 1.95 13.35 -10.65
CA ALA A 205 0.94 14.23 -11.21
C ALA A 205 -0.37 14.05 -10.44
N LYS A 206 -0.91 15.14 -9.88
CA LYS A 206 -2.24 15.10 -9.23
C LYS A 206 -3.37 14.73 -10.19
N SER A 207 -3.12 14.80 -11.47
CA SER A 207 -4.07 14.52 -12.55
C SER A 207 -4.00 13.09 -13.11
N TRP A 208 -3.02 12.28 -12.70
CA TRP A 208 -2.78 10.96 -13.29
C TRP A 208 -4.02 10.05 -13.27
N PHE A 209 -4.84 10.11 -12.22
CA PHE A 209 -6.05 9.30 -12.06
C PHE A 209 -7.20 9.72 -12.99
N ILE A 210 -7.11 10.87 -13.67
CA ILE A 210 -8.15 11.35 -14.59
C ILE A 210 -8.15 10.55 -15.90
N GLY A 211 -7.01 9.96 -16.27
CA GLY A 211 -6.84 9.23 -17.51
C GLY A 211 -7.93 8.21 -17.84
N PRO A 212 -8.35 7.32 -16.93
CA PRO A 212 -9.42 6.35 -17.18
C PRO A 212 -10.80 6.96 -17.42
N TYR A 213 -11.07 8.15 -16.89
CA TYR A 213 -12.36 8.83 -17.00
C TYR A 213 -12.41 9.80 -18.19
N LEU A 214 -11.33 10.54 -18.41
CA LEU A 214 -11.25 11.61 -19.43
C LEU A 214 -9.89 11.57 -20.15
N PRO A 215 -9.60 10.55 -20.97
CA PRO A 215 -8.28 10.35 -21.57
C PRO A 215 -7.83 11.53 -22.45
N SER A 216 -8.77 12.14 -23.18
CA SER A 216 -8.45 13.31 -24.01
C SER A 216 -8.01 14.52 -23.17
N LEU A 217 -8.60 14.73 -21.99
CA LEU A 217 -8.22 15.82 -21.08
C LEU A 217 -6.90 15.52 -20.37
N ALA A 218 -6.70 14.29 -19.93
CA ALA A 218 -5.48 13.85 -19.23
C ALA A 218 -4.23 14.22 -20.03
N LYS A 219 -4.23 14.05 -21.35
CA LYS A 219 -3.13 14.37 -22.25
C LYS A 219 -2.68 15.84 -22.13
N TYR A 220 -3.61 16.78 -21.88
CA TYR A 220 -3.29 18.21 -21.81
C TYR A 220 -2.93 18.70 -20.41
N ILE A 221 -3.41 18.00 -19.36
CA ILE A 221 -3.20 18.44 -17.97
C ILE A 221 -2.10 17.68 -17.25
N THR A 222 -1.57 16.61 -17.85
CA THR A 222 -0.44 15.85 -17.25
C THR A 222 0.85 16.65 -17.44
N PRO A 223 1.59 16.97 -16.35
CA PRO A 223 2.83 17.73 -16.43
C PRO A 223 3.89 16.97 -17.25
N LYS A 224 4.64 17.73 -18.09
CA LYS A 224 5.75 17.14 -18.87
C LYS A 224 6.79 16.47 -17.98
N SER A 225 7.12 17.06 -16.84
CA SER A 225 8.06 16.49 -15.86
C SER A 225 7.64 15.11 -15.35
N PHE A 226 6.32 14.86 -15.25
CA PHE A 226 5.81 13.54 -14.88
C PHE A 226 6.03 12.53 -16.00
N VAL A 227 5.71 12.90 -17.25
CA VAL A 227 5.95 12.04 -18.42
C VAL A 227 7.42 11.72 -18.57
N GLU A 228 8.29 12.73 -18.50
CA GLU A 228 9.74 12.56 -18.56
C GLU A 228 10.27 11.64 -17.45
N SER A 229 9.68 11.75 -16.26
CA SER A 229 10.05 10.92 -15.11
C SER A 229 9.69 9.46 -15.32
N ILE A 230 8.48 9.18 -15.82
CA ILE A 230 8.06 7.81 -16.18
C ILE A 230 8.98 7.25 -17.27
N THR A 231 9.19 7.99 -18.36
CA THR A 231 10.06 7.55 -19.45
C THR A 231 11.47 7.22 -18.95
N PHE A 232 12.01 8.04 -18.02
CA PHE A 232 13.31 7.79 -17.42
C PHE A 232 13.33 6.50 -16.59
N THR A 233 12.34 6.32 -15.70
CA THR A 233 12.28 5.14 -14.82
C THR A 233 12.01 3.87 -15.60
N ASP A 234 11.21 3.93 -16.65
CA ASP A 234 10.96 2.82 -17.56
C ASP A 234 12.26 2.41 -18.27
N GLN A 235 12.98 3.37 -18.86
CA GLN A 235 14.26 3.08 -19.51
C GLN A 235 15.28 2.50 -18.53
N TRP A 236 15.37 3.07 -17.32
CA TRP A 236 16.26 2.58 -16.27
C TRP A 236 15.94 1.12 -15.87
N ASN A 237 14.68 0.75 -15.72
CA ASN A 237 14.28 -0.63 -15.42
C ASN A 237 14.62 -1.57 -16.57
N LEU A 238 14.37 -1.15 -17.81
CA LEU A 238 14.67 -1.94 -19.00
C LEU A 238 16.18 -2.18 -19.19
N ASP A 239 16.99 -1.15 -18.94
CA ASP A 239 18.46 -1.25 -19.02
C ASP A 239 19.00 -2.22 -17.95
N ASN A 240 18.47 -2.19 -16.73
CA ASN A 240 18.84 -3.15 -15.69
C ASN A 240 18.45 -4.58 -16.07
N MET A 241 17.28 -4.77 -16.68
CA MET A 241 16.80 -6.09 -17.11
C MET A 241 17.62 -6.65 -18.27
N ARG A 242 18.17 -5.79 -19.14
CA ARG A 242 18.99 -6.16 -20.31
C ARG A 242 20.45 -6.38 -19.96
N ARG A 243 20.87 -6.17 -18.72
CA ARG A 243 22.26 -6.45 -18.32
C ARG A 243 22.58 -7.92 -18.54
N SER A 244 23.77 -8.18 -19.11
CA SER A 244 24.27 -9.54 -19.29
C SER A 244 24.54 -10.22 -17.95
N GLY A 245 24.28 -11.53 -17.86
CA GLY A 245 24.61 -12.32 -16.68
C GLY A 245 23.61 -12.23 -15.53
N LEU A 246 22.32 -11.90 -15.79
CA LEU A 246 21.30 -12.02 -14.75
C LEU A 246 21.28 -13.44 -14.17
N PRO A 247 21.36 -13.60 -12.85
CA PRO A 247 21.36 -14.91 -12.20
C PRO A 247 20.07 -15.68 -12.46
N PRO A 248 20.13 -17.03 -12.55
CA PRO A 248 18.94 -17.86 -12.79
C PRO A 248 17.87 -17.72 -11.71
N ASP A 249 18.25 -17.34 -10.49
CA ASP A 249 17.36 -17.13 -9.35
C ASP A 249 16.74 -15.74 -9.30
N SER A 250 17.17 -14.78 -10.13
CA SER A 250 16.56 -13.46 -10.23
C SER A 250 15.12 -13.53 -10.76
N ALA A 251 14.25 -12.64 -10.27
CA ALA A 251 12.86 -12.59 -10.72
C ALA A 251 12.75 -12.28 -12.23
N ALA A 252 13.57 -11.39 -12.75
CA ALA A 252 13.63 -11.06 -14.19
C ALA A 252 13.91 -12.31 -15.03
N LYS A 253 14.91 -13.12 -14.65
CA LYS A 253 15.23 -14.35 -15.38
C LYS A 253 14.09 -15.38 -15.28
N LYS A 254 13.50 -15.55 -14.12
CA LYS A 254 12.36 -16.47 -13.90
C LYS A 254 11.12 -16.09 -14.70
N LEU A 255 10.86 -14.79 -14.90
CA LEU A 255 9.76 -14.33 -15.77
C LEU A 255 10.02 -14.72 -17.22
N ILE A 256 11.21 -14.46 -17.77
CA ILE A 256 11.59 -14.83 -19.13
C ILE A 256 11.52 -16.36 -19.32
N ASP A 257 12.09 -17.14 -18.40
CA ASP A 257 12.07 -18.60 -18.45
C ASP A 257 10.65 -19.16 -18.28
N GLY A 258 9.78 -18.41 -17.60
CA GLY A 258 8.36 -18.69 -17.44
C GLY A 258 7.50 -18.37 -18.67
N GLY A 259 8.13 -17.92 -19.79
CA GLY A 259 7.47 -17.70 -21.06
C GLY A 259 6.95 -16.27 -21.29
N PHE A 260 7.34 -15.30 -20.46
CA PHE A 260 7.03 -13.89 -20.71
C PHE A 260 7.94 -13.35 -21.83
N SER A 261 7.37 -12.55 -22.71
CA SER A 261 8.18 -11.71 -23.61
C SER A 261 9.02 -10.71 -22.80
N GLU A 262 10.05 -10.15 -23.40
CA GLU A 262 10.89 -9.14 -22.76
C GLU A 262 10.07 -7.98 -22.20
N MET A 263 9.12 -7.47 -22.98
CA MET A 263 8.31 -6.32 -22.59
C MET A 263 7.27 -6.65 -21.50
N GLU A 264 6.72 -7.87 -21.50
CA GLU A 264 5.87 -8.32 -20.40
C GLU A 264 6.67 -8.48 -19.10
N ALA A 265 7.86 -9.08 -19.16
CA ALA A 265 8.75 -9.16 -18.01
C ALA A 265 9.18 -7.77 -17.52
N ALA A 266 9.48 -6.84 -18.43
CA ALA A 266 9.82 -5.45 -18.09
C ALA A 266 8.65 -4.74 -17.38
N SER A 267 7.41 -4.95 -17.85
CA SER A 267 6.23 -4.36 -17.23
C SER A 267 5.99 -4.90 -15.80
N GLU A 268 6.18 -6.21 -15.58
CA GLU A 268 6.12 -6.80 -14.25
C GLU A 268 7.20 -6.24 -13.33
N ILE A 269 8.45 -6.17 -13.80
CA ILE A 269 9.59 -5.69 -13.01
C ILE A 269 9.43 -4.21 -12.63
N ALA A 270 8.99 -3.37 -13.56
CA ALA A 270 8.76 -1.95 -13.27
C ALA A 270 7.69 -1.76 -12.18
N ASP A 271 6.59 -2.52 -12.23
CA ASP A 271 5.56 -2.54 -11.19
C ASP A 271 6.12 -3.00 -9.85
N HIS A 272 6.88 -4.11 -9.84
CA HIS A 272 7.45 -4.67 -8.61
C HIS A 272 8.46 -3.72 -7.95
N VAL A 273 9.30 -3.03 -8.74
CA VAL A 273 10.28 -2.07 -8.20
C VAL A 273 9.57 -0.88 -7.54
N VAL A 274 8.56 -0.31 -8.23
CA VAL A 274 7.76 0.79 -7.65
C VAL A 274 7.06 0.35 -6.37
N ALA A 275 6.36 -0.79 -6.42
CA ALA A 275 5.58 -1.29 -5.30
C ALA A 275 6.45 -1.65 -4.09
N GLY A 276 7.59 -2.33 -4.33
CA GLY A 276 8.42 -2.88 -3.27
C GLY A 276 9.17 -1.83 -2.46
N HIS A 277 9.65 -0.75 -3.11
CA HIS A 277 10.45 0.23 -2.37
C HIS A 277 9.60 1.27 -1.62
N GLU A 278 8.55 1.83 -2.24
CA GLU A 278 7.80 2.92 -1.62
C GLU A 278 6.91 2.43 -0.48
N THR A 279 6.20 1.32 -0.65
CA THR A 279 5.25 0.82 0.37
C THR A 279 5.97 0.36 1.64
N THR A 280 7.08 -0.37 1.48
CA THR A 280 7.89 -0.85 2.61
C THR A 280 8.53 0.33 3.36
N ALA A 281 9.09 1.30 2.63
CA ALA A 281 9.69 2.49 3.26
C ALA A 281 8.67 3.33 4.05
N VAL A 282 7.46 3.50 3.51
CA VAL A 282 6.38 4.22 4.20
C VAL A 282 5.96 3.50 5.48
N ALA A 283 5.78 2.17 5.42
CA ALA A 283 5.41 1.38 6.60
C ALA A 283 6.48 1.47 7.71
N LEU A 284 7.76 1.29 7.37
CA LEU A 284 8.88 1.43 8.32
C LEU A 284 8.97 2.84 8.92
N THR A 285 8.68 3.86 8.12
CA THR A 285 8.71 5.26 8.58
C THR A 285 7.65 5.52 9.65
N TYR A 286 6.41 5.08 9.41
CA TYR A 286 5.33 5.22 10.39
C TYR A 286 5.56 4.34 11.62
N LEU A 287 6.14 3.14 11.46
CA LEU A 287 6.55 2.30 12.58
C LEU A 287 7.53 3.02 13.48
N CYS A 288 8.65 3.52 12.93
CA CYS A 288 9.67 4.23 13.72
C CYS A 288 9.11 5.49 14.38
N TRP A 289 8.25 6.23 13.67
CA TRP A 289 7.59 7.41 14.22
C TRP A 289 6.74 7.06 15.46
N HIS A 290 5.89 6.03 15.36
CA HIS A 290 5.04 5.63 16.49
C HIS A 290 5.84 5.04 17.63
N VAL A 291 6.82 4.19 17.36
CA VAL A 291 7.67 3.63 18.42
C VAL A 291 8.48 4.72 19.10
N ALA A 292 8.92 5.77 18.40
CA ALA A 292 9.57 6.92 18.99
C ALA A 292 8.64 7.77 19.88
N LYS A 293 7.34 7.81 19.56
CA LYS A 293 6.31 8.52 20.37
C LYS A 293 5.89 7.76 21.63
N HIS A 294 6.07 6.44 21.66
CA HIS A 294 5.56 5.55 22.69
C HIS A 294 6.69 4.76 23.35
N PRO A 295 7.40 5.36 24.37
CA PRO A 295 8.54 4.72 25.01
C PRO A 295 8.23 3.35 25.64
N GLU A 296 7.00 3.14 26.10
CA GLU A 296 6.52 1.87 26.65
C GLU A 296 6.43 0.78 25.59
N ILE A 297 5.95 1.10 24.39
CA ILE A 297 5.93 0.18 23.24
C ILE A 297 7.37 -0.12 22.81
N GLN A 298 8.21 0.91 22.74
CA GLN A 298 9.62 0.76 22.39
C GLN A 298 10.35 -0.17 23.36
N ALA A 299 10.10 -0.02 24.68
CA ALA A 299 10.73 -0.85 25.69
C ALA A 299 10.37 -2.34 25.53
N LYS A 300 9.10 -2.67 25.30
CA LYS A 300 8.62 -4.03 25.06
C LYS A 300 9.21 -4.62 23.78
N LEU A 301 9.19 -3.85 22.69
CA LEU A 301 9.73 -4.28 21.39
C LEU A 301 11.23 -4.58 21.47
N ASN A 302 12.01 -3.67 22.09
CA ASN A 302 13.44 -3.88 22.30
C ASN A 302 13.71 -5.13 23.17
N ALA A 303 12.96 -5.31 24.26
CA ALA A 303 13.14 -6.44 25.15
C ALA A 303 12.91 -7.79 24.44
N GLU A 304 11.83 -7.90 23.64
CA GLU A 304 11.53 -9.12 22.89
C GLU A 304 12.60 -9.41 21.84
N ILE A 305 12.99 -8.41 21.03
CA ILE A 305 13.99 -8.59 19.97
C ILE A 305 15.36 -8.96 20.57
N ARG A 306 15.79 -8.27 21.62
CA ARG A 306 17.07 -8.55 22.28
C ARG A 306 17.10 -9.95 22.92
N ALA A 307 16.00 -10.38 23.52
CA ALA A 307 15.89 -11.75 24.04
C ALA A 307 16.03 -12.80 22.93
N ALA A 308 15.49 -12.52 21.73
CA ALA A 308 15.60 -13.41 20.59
C ALA A 308 17.02 -13.42 19.97
N CYS A 309 17.81 -12.35 20.08
CA CYS A 309 19.19 -12.34 19.64
C CYS A 309 20.10 -13.26 20.50
N GLY A 310 19.70 -13.58 21.73
CA GLY A 310 20.50 -14.35 22.66
C GLY A 310 21.70 -13.58 23.22
N PRO A 311 22.51 -14.21 24.08
CA PRO A 311 23.73 -13.61 24.64
C PRO A 311 24.83 -13.55 23.57
N SER A 312 25.67 -12.53 23.66
CA SER A 312 26.94 -12.47 22.92
C SER A 312 27.98 -13.46 23.47
N ASP A 313 29.07 -13.62 22.75
CA ASP A 313 30.16 -14.52 23.16
C ASP A 313 30.75 -14.18 24.55
N ASP A 314 30.62 -12.93 25.00
CA ASP A 314 31.03 -12.47 26.33
C ASP A 314 29.96 -12.72 27.42
N GLY A 315 28.76 -13.17 27.03
CA GLY A 315 27.64 -13.45 27.93
C GLY A 315 27.03 -12.24 28.63
N ARG A 316 27.47 -11.03 28.31
CA ARG A 316 27.10 -9.78 29.03
C ARG A 316 26.16 -8.88 28.24
N THR A 317 26.26 -8.93 26.92
CA THR A 317 25.42 -8.14 26.01
C THR A 317 24.62 -9.05 25.07
N PRO A 318 23.50 -8.61 24.50
CA PRO A 318 22.84 -9.37 23.43
C PRO A 318 23.76 -9.51 22.22
N SER A 319 23.69 -10.65 21.54
CA SER A 319 24.43 -10.88 20.31
C SER A 319 24.13 -9.79 19.27
N SER A 320 25.15 -9.33 18.57
CA SER A 320 24.98 -8.42 17.42
C SER A 320 24.38 -9.14 16.19
N VAL A 321 24.31 -10.46 16.24
CA VAL A 321 23.76 -11.29 15.17
C VAL A 321 22.25 -11.36 15.30
N LEU A 322 21.55 -10.84 14.31
CA LEU A 322 20.09 -10.95 14.26
C LEU A 322 19.63 -12.41 14.13
N PRO A 323 18.48 -12.76 14.75
CA PRO A 323 17.84 -14.07 14.55
C PRO A 323 17.55 -14.36 13.08
N ALA A 324 17.41 -15.63 12.70
CA ALA A 324 16.95 -16.00 11.37
C ALA A 324 15.48 -15.60 11.14
N PHE A 325 15.05 -15.50 9.88
CA PHE A 325 13.65 -15.21 9.53
C PHE A 325 12.63 -16.01 10.33
N LYS A 326 12.82 -17.33 10.38
CA LYS A 326 11.91 -18.25 11.10
C LYS A 326 11.76 -17.91 12.58
N ASP A 327 12.76 -17.32 13.19
CA ASP A 327 12.75 -16.98 14.61
C ASP A 327 12.11 -15.60 14.82
N LEU A 328 12.36 -14.64 13.93
CA LEU A 328 11.64 -13.35 13.89
C LEU A 328 10.14 -13.53 13.64
N ASP A 329 9.76 -14.51 12.83
CA ASP A 329 8.34 -14.85 12.57
C ASP A 329 7.56 -15.26 13.83
N ARG A 330 8.27 -15.70 14.88
CA ARG A 330 7.68 -16.20 16.13
C ARG A 330 7.55 -15.13 17.22
N LEU A 331 8.04 -13.92 16.96
CA LEU A 331 8.02 -12.83 17.91
C LEU A 331 6.65 -12.14 17.93
N PRO A 332 5.83 -12.36 18.97
CA PRO A 332 4.45 -11.90 18.97
C PRO A 332 4.34 -10.37 19.07
N TYR A 333 5.21 -9.71 19.84
CA TYR A 333 5.15 -8.27 20.00
C TYR A 333 5.63 -7.53 18.74
N LEU A 334 6.69 -8.03 18.10
CA LEU A 334 7.14 -7.55 16.78
C LEU A 334 6.02 -7.68 15.75
N ALA A 335 5.34 -8.82 15.72
CA ALA A 335 4.22 -9.04 14.80
C ALA A 335 3.07 -8.06 15.09
N ALA A 336 2.73 -7.83 16.35
CA ALA A 336 1.67 -6.92 16.78
C ALA A 336 1.97 -5.45 16.41
N VAL A 337 3.20 -4.99 16.64
CA VAL A 337 3.64 -3.63 16.25
C VAL A 337 3.56 -3.44 14.75
N LEU A 338 3.99 -4.43 13.96
CA LEU A 338 3.88 -4.39 12.49
C LEU A 338 2.42 -4.39 12.02
N GLN A 339 1.57 -5.26 12.58
CA GLN A 339 0.15 -5.30 12.24
C GLN A 339 -0.56 -3.99 12.55
N GLU A 340 -0.29 -3.40 13.71
CA GLU A 340 -0.91 -2.12 14.10
C GLU A 340 -0.44 -0.96 13.21
N THR A 341 0.86 -0.95 12.86
CA THR A 341 1.39 0.02 11.90
C THR A 341 0.68 -0.10 10.55
N LEU A 342 0.57 -1.31 10.03
CA LEU A 342 -0.05 -1.58 8.73
C LEU A 342 -1.57 -1.36 8.76
N ARG A 343 -2.23 -1.50 9.91
CA ARG A 343 -3.64 -1.16 10.09
C ARG A 343 -3.85 0.35 9.96
N LEU A 344 -3.15 1.14 10.74
CA LEU A 344 -3.32 2.60 10.77
C LEU A 344 -2.76 3.28 9.54
N TYR A 345 -1.62 2.80 9.05
CA TYR A 345 -0.83 3.41 7.98
C TYR A 345 -0.62 2.43 6.82
N ALA A 346 -1.71 1.78 6.38
CA ALA A 346 -1.67 1.00 5.16
C ALA A 346 -1.06 1.84 4.02
N PRO A 347 0.04 1.41 3.38
CA PRO A 347 0.68 2.20 2.32
C PRO A 347 -0.23 2.45 1.11
N ILE A 348 -1.21 1.58 0.90
CA ILE A 348 -2.30 1.77 -0.07
C ILE A 348 -3.62 1.80 0.71
N PRO A 349 -4.05 2.99 1.22
CA PRO A 349 -5.26 3.12 2.02
C PRO A 349 -6.53 3.23 1.19
N ALA A 350 -6.39 3.40 -0.12
CA ALA A 350 -7.46 3.77 -1.04
C ALA A 350 -8.34 2.58 -1.46
N SER A 351 -9.41 2.92 -2.16
CA SER A 351 -10.35 1.96 -2.74
C SER A 351 -9.67 1.00 -3.71
N GLU A 352 -10.06 -0.26 -3.63
CA GLU A 352 -9.66 -1.32 -4.56
C GLU A 352 -10.83 -1.69 -5.49
N PRO A 353 -11.05 -0.97 -6.62
CA PRO A 353 -12.25 -1.10 -7.42
C PRO A 353 -12.31 -2.42 -8.21
N ARG A 354 -13.53 -3.00 -8.23
CA ARG A 354 -13.91 -4.20 -8.97
C ARG A 354 -15.17 -3.91 -9.80
N VAL A 355 -15.49 -4.76 -10.75
CA VAL A 355 -16.71 -4.68 -11.56
C VAL A 355 -17.69 -5.77 -11.10
N VAL A 356 -18.89 -5.37 -10.76
CA VAL A 356 -19.96 -6.30 -10.39
C VAL A 356 -20.30 -7.18 -11.61
N PRO A 357 -20.37 -8.53 -11.46
CA PRO A 357 -20.73 -9.44 -12.55
C PRO A 357 -22.08 -9.09 -13.18
N ALA A 358 -22.32 -9.53 -14.41
CA ALA A 358 -23.53 -9.21 -15.17
C ALA A 358 -24.84 -9.58 -14.44
N SER A 359 -24.80 -10.60 -13.57
CA SER A 359 -25.95 -10.99 -12.73
C SER A 359 -26.33 -9.97 -11.64
N GLY A 360 -25.49 -8.98 -11.42
CA GLY A 360 -25.62 -8.07 -10.26
C GLY A 360 -25.23 -8.72 -8.95
N MET A 361 -25.35 -7.96 -7.88
CA MET A 361 -25.10 -8.41 -6.51
C MET A 361 -26.17 -7.87 -5.56
N TRP A 362 -26.69 -8.72 -4.69
CA TRP A 362 -27.50 -8.31 -3.58
C TRP A 362 -26.61 -8.04 -2.35
N TYR A 363 -26.68 -6.83 -1.84
CA TYR A 363 -26.14 -6.51 -0.52
C TYR A 363 -27.24 -6.77 0.53
N SER A 364 -26.87 -7.44 1.61
CA SER A 364 -27.64 -7.53 2.87
C SER A 364 -26.62 -7.43 4.00
N PRO A 365 -26.85 -6.61 5.05
CA PRO A 365 -25.93 -6.46 6.17
C PRO A 365 -25.43 -7.80 6.70
N SER A 366 -24.13 -7.95 6.89
CA SER A 366 -23.52 -9.20 7.35
C SER A 366 -23.73 -9.44 8.86
N SER A 367 -23.98 -8.36 9.61
CA SER A 367 -24.33 -8.36 11.03
C SER A 367 -25.25 -7.19 11.35
N SER A 368 -25.81 -7.16 12.57
CA SER A 368 -26.62 -6.04 13.06
C SER A 368 -25.86 -4.72 13.16
N GLU A 369 -24.54 -4.75 13.26
CA GLU A 369 -23.64 -3.58 13.26
C GLU A 369 -23.71 -2.79 11.95
N TYR A 370 -23.98 -3.49 10.82
CA TYR A 370 -24.08 -2.89 9.49
C TYR A 370 -25.53 -2.64 9.02
N GLY A 371 -26.52 -2.89 9.85
CA GLY A 371 -27.93 -2.61 9.59
C GLY A 371 -28.84 -3.83 9.74
N SER A 372 -30.16 -3.64 9.53
CA SER A 372 -31.12 -4.73 9.57
C SER A 372 -31.10 -5.59 8.31
N LYS A 373 -31.47 -6.86 8.42
CA LYS A 373 -31.56 -7.78 7.24
C LYS A 373 -32.57 -7.29 6.19
N GLU A 374 -33.47 -6.40 6.57
CA GLU A 374 -34.45 -5.78 5.66
C GLU A 374 -33.81 -4.69 4.79
N SER A 375 -32.64 -4.15 5.17
CA SER A 375 -31.90 -3.14 4.43
C SER A 375 -31.17 -3.74 3.19
N ARG A 376 -31.88 -4.51 2.38
CA ARG A 376 -31.32 -5.13 1.18
C ARG A 376 -31.25 -4.13 0.04
N VAL A 377 -30.10 -4.13 -0.65
CA VAL A 377 -29.86 -3.25 -1.80
C VAL A 377 -29.34 -4.08 -2.97
N PHE A 378 -29.93 -3.88 -4.15
CA PHE A 378 -29.41 -4.49 -5.38
C PHE A 378 -28.38 -3.57 -6.03
N ILE A 379 -27.19 -4.10 -6.31
CA ILE A 379 -26.13 -3.44 -7.07
C ILE A 379 -26.08 -4.10 -8.46
N PRO A 380 -26.42 -3.36 -9.53
CA PRO A 380 -26.54 -3.93 -10.87
C PRO A 380 -25.19 -4.34 -11.44
N GLY A 381 -25.21 -5.29 -12.36
CA GLY A 381 -24.04 -5.72 -13.13
C GLY A 381 -23.42 -4.56 -13.90
N GLY A 382 -22.09 -4.56 -13.96
CA GLY A 382 -21.31 -3.50 -14.61
C GLY A 382 -21.01 -2.30 -13.70
N ALA A 383 -21.68 -2.16 -12.54
CA ALA A 383 -21.32 -1.15 -11.55
C ALA A 383 -19.90 -1.40 -10.99
N VAL A 384 -19.19 -0.33 -10.72
CA VAL A 384 -17.91 -0.42 -9.98
C VAL A 384 -18.21 -0.50 -8.49
N ILE A 385 -17.63 -1.49 -7.82
CA ILE A 385 -17.75 -1.71 -6.39
C ILE A 385 -16.38 -1.73 -5.75
N SER A 386 -16.22 -1.09 -4.61
CA SER A 386 -14.94 -1.04 -3.91
C SER A 386 -15.09 -1.07 -2.40
N MET A 387 -14.06 -1.55 -1.74
CA MET A 387 -13.79 -1.35 -0.32
C MET A 387 -12.42 -0.71 -0.19
N GLN A 388 -12.16 -0.03 0.92
CA GLN A 388 -10.86 0.61 1.16
C GLN A 388 -10.30 0.25 2.55
N PRO A 389 -9.00 -0.06 2.66
CA PRO A 389 -8.35 -0.29 3.94
C PRO A 389 -8.55 0.85 4.93
N TRP A 390 -8.51 2.11 4.47
CA TRP A 390 -8.74 3.28 5.34
C TRP A 390 -10.01 3.17 6.19
N THR A 391 -11.13 2.78 5.59
CA THR A 391 -12.41 2.65 6.29
C THR A 391 -12.50 1.37 7.10
N LEU A 392 -12.12 0.24 6.51
CA LEU A 392 -12.18 -1.08 7.17
C LEU A 392 -11.34 -1.12 8.44
N HIS A 393 -10.15 -0.52 8.40
CA HIS A 393 -9.22 -0.52 9.53
C HIS A 393 -9.57 0.49 10.62
N ARG A 394 -10.56 1.36 10.38
CA ARG A 394 -11.05 2.37 11.33
C ARG A 394 -12.52 2.15 11.74
N ASP A 395 -13.03 0.97 11.50
CA ASP A 395 -14.36 0.58 11.97
C ASP A 395 -14.33 0.38 13.50
N PRO A 396 -15.01 1.22 14.30
CA PRO A 396 -14.97 1.13 15.76
C PRO A 396 -15.65 -0.14 16.30
N SER A 397 -16.52 -0.79 15.51
CA SER A 397 -17.13 -2.07 15.89
C SER A 397 -16.16 -3.25 15.80
N VAL A 398 -15.05 -3.07 15.06
CA VAL A 398 -13.98 -4.06 14.89
C VAL A 398 -12.72 -3.66 15.67
N PHE A 399 -12.38 -2.38 15.64
CA PHE A 399 -11.17 -1.83 16.26
C PHE A 399 -11.59 -0.74 17.28
N PRO A 400 -11.78 -1.08 18.56
CA PRO A 400 -12.03 -0.07 19.59
C PRO A 400 -10.94 0.99 19.61
N ASP A 401 -11.30 2.27 19.80
CA ASP A 401 -10.38 3.40 19.66
C ASP A 401 -9.55 3.33 18.36
N PRO A 402 -10.20 3.38 17.19
CA PRO A 402 -9.59 2.96 15.94
C PRO A 402 -8.39 3.81 15.50
N ASP A 403 -8.27 5.06 15.97
CA ASP A 403 -7.14 5.93 15.65
C ASP A 403 -5.98 5.84 16.66
N LYS A 404 -6.16 5.11 17.78
CA LYS A 404 -5.09 4.84 18.74
C LYS A 404 -4.12 3.80 18.17
N PHE A 405 -2.81 4.06 18.28
CA PHE A 405 -1.77 3.07 18.00
C PHE A 405 -1.62 2.15 19.21
N ASP A 406 -2.11 0.94 19.11
CA ASP A 406 -2.24 -0.01 20.22
C ASP A 406 -1.89 -1.44 19.76
N PRO A 407 -0.61 -1.80 19.78
CA PRO A 407 -0.18 -3.16 19.40
C PRO A 407 -0.78 -4.26 20.28
N GLU A 408 -1.09 -3.94 21.55
CA GLU A 408 -1.63 -4.89 22.52
C GLU A 408 -2.97 -5.47 22.07
N ARG A 409 -3.76 -4.74 21.25
CA ARG A 409 -5.02 -5.29 20.70
C ARG A 409 -4.84 -6.60 19.94
N TRP A 410 -3.68 -6.81 19.32
CA TRP A 410 -3.38 -8.03 18.57
C TRP A 410 -2.92 -9.20 19.44
N ILE A 411 -2.65 -8.97 20.73
CA ILE A 411 -2.14 -9.93 21.70
C ILE A 411 -3.20 -10.24 22.75
N ASP A 412 -3.82 -9.21 23.31
CA ASP A 412 -4.68 -9.32 24.50
C ASP A 412 -6.16 -9.53 24.17
N SER A 413 -6.56 -9.39 22.90
CA SER A 413 -7.94 -9.64 22.47
C SER A 413 -8.27 -11.14 22.49
N ASP A 414 -9.52 -11.45 22.76
CA ASP A 414 -10.03 -12.82 22.64
C ASP A 414 -10.05 -13.31 21.19
N SER A 415 -10.21 -14.61 21.00
CA SER A 415 -10.13 -15.24 19.68
C SER A 415 -11.21 -14.76 18.71
N GLU A 416 -12.40 -14.39 19.18
CA GLU A 416 -13.48 -13.86 18.32
C GLU A 416 -13.14 -12.47 17.81
N THR A 417 -12.66 -11.59 18.71
CA THR A 417 -12.21 -10.24 18.39
C THR A 417 -11.03 -10.28 17.42
N LEU A 418 -10.01 -11.12 17.68
CA LEU A 418 -8.89 -11.33 16.77
C LEU A 418 -9.35 -11.80 15.39
N HIS A 419 -10.34 -12.71 15.34
CA HIS A 419 -10.89 -13.18 14.06
C HIS A 419 -11.59 -12.04 13.30
N LYS A 420 -12.38 -11.18 13.98
CA LYS A 420 -13.03 -10.01 13.36
C LYS A 420 -11.99 -9.02 12.82
N MET A 421 -10.95 -8.69 13.62
CA MET A 421 -9.87 -7.80 13.22
C MET A 421 -9.10 -8.35 12.00
N ASN A 422 -8.68 -9.60 12.03
CA ASN A 422 -7.98 -10.23 10.91
C ASN A 422 -8.82 -10.30 9.64
N ARG A 423 -10.14 -10.53 9.76
CA ARG A 423 -11.06 -10.54 8.62
C ARG A 423 -11.22 -9.17 7.98
N SER A 424 -11.08 -8.11 8.76
CA SER A 424 -11.19 -6.70 8.30
C SER A 424 -9.86 -6.13 7.83
N PHE A 425 -8.74 -6.85 8.09
CA PHE A 425 -7.40 -6.40 7.75
C PHE A 425 -7.12 -6.62 6.26
N MET A 426 -7.06 -5.51 5.51
CA MET A 426 -6.98 -5.55 4.04
C MET A 426 -5.76 -4.81 3.49
N THR A 427 -4.70 -4.62 4.29
CA THR A 427 -3.48 -3.89 3.87
C THR A 427 -2.82 -4.49 2.63
N PHE A 428 -2.88 -5.81 2.48
CA PHE A 428 -2.33 -6.53 1.33
C PHE A 428 -3.39 -6.94 0.31
N GLY A 429 -4.61 -6.38 0.39
CA GLY A 429 -5.75 -6.82 -0.40
C GLY A 429 -6.25 -8.21 0.03
N ALA A 430 -7.08 -8.83 -0.81
CA ALA A 430 -7.64 -10.15 -0.53
C ALA A 430 -7.80 -11.01 -1.80
N GLY A 431 -7.87 -12.34 -1.60
CA GLY A 431 -8.07 -13.33 -2.64
C GLY A 431 -6.89 -13.47 -3.59
N ILE A 432 -7.14 -13.95 -4.81
CA ILE A 432 -6.06 -14.22 -5.78
C ILE A 432 -5.37 -12.97 -6.31
N ARG A 433 -5.93 -11.79 -6.07
CA ARG A 433 -5.37 -10.48 -6.43
C ARG A 433 -4.64 -9.82 -5.27
N MET A 434 -4.49 -10.51 -4.13
CA MET A 434 -3.71 -9.99 -3.00
C MET A 434 -2.26 -9.74 -3.40
N CYS A 435 -1.59 -8.87 -2.66
CA CYS A 435 -0.20 -8.47 -2.90
C CYS A 435 0.69 -9.69 -3.15
N VAL A 436 1.38 -9.70 -4.28
CA VAL A 436 2.31 -10.80 -4.62
C VAL A 436 3.54 -10.77 -3.72
N GLY A 437 4.01 -9.55 -3.39
CA GLY A 437 5.20 -9.31 -2.58
C GLY A 437 4.97 -9.34 -1.07
N MET A 438 3.76 -9.72 -0.57
CA MET A 438 3.44 -9.68 0.86
C MET A 438 4.49 -10.39 1.73
N ASN A 439 4.92 -11.60 1.33
CA ASN A 439 5.91 -12.33 2.11
C ASN A 439 7.26 -11.61 2.14
N LEU A 440 7.74 -11.10 0.99
CA LEU A 440 9.01 -10.35 0.94
C LEU A 440 8.91 -9.06 1.76
N ALA A 441 7.82 -8.30 1.63
CA ALA A 441 7.61 -7.09 2.40
C ALA A 441 7.59 -7.34 3.90
N MET A 442 6.93 -8.41 4.36
CA MET A 442 6.90 -8.77 5.79
C MET A 442 8.27 -9.19 6.31
N GLU A 443 9.09 -9.88 5.50
CA GLU A 443 10.46 -10.21 5.88
C GLU A 443 11.31 -8.94 5.99
N ASP A 444 11.24 -8.03 5.00
CA ASP A 444 11.94 -6.73 5.05
C ASP A 444 11.54 -5.93 6.30
N LEU A 445 10.23 -5.81 6.56
CA LEU A 445 9.72 -5.08 7.71
C LEU A 445 10.23 -5.65 9.03
N LYS A 446 10.23 -6.99 9.19
CA LYS A 446 10.74 -7.65 10.40
C LYS A 446 12.24 -7.46 10.57
N PHE A 447 13.01 -7.68 9.51
CA PHE A 447 14.46 -7.55 9.59
C PHE A 447 14.92 -6.14 9.88
N VAL A 448 14.39 -5.14 9.17
CA VAL A 448 14.73 -3.74 9.41
C VAL A 448 14.34 -3.32 10.83
N THR A 449 13.15 -3.71 11.28
CA THR A 449 12.69 -3.42 12.65
C THR A 449 13.58 -4.10 13.68
N ALA A 450 13.87 -5.40 13.52
CA ALA A 450 14.74 -6.12 14.43
C ALA A 450 16.16 -5.56 14.45
N PHE A 451 16.70 -5.18 13.29
CA PHE A 451 18.03 -4.58 13.19
C PHE A 451 18.13 -3.28 13.97
N ILE A 452 17.14 -2.40 13.84
CA ILE A 452 17.11 -1.12 14.56
C ILE A 452 16.94 -1.37 16.05
N PHE A 453 15.89 -2.07 16.45
CA PHE A 453 15.49 -2.16 17.87
C PHE A 453 16.26 -3.20 18.69
N SER A 454 17.13 -4.00 18.07
CA SER A 454 18.12 -4.80 18.81
C SER A 454 19.24 -3.93 19.38
N LYS A 455 19.62 -2.84 18.69
CA LYS A 455 20.81 -2.03 19.01
C LYS A 455 20.47 -0.64 19.53
N TYR A 456 19.41 -0.03 19.04
CA TYR A 456 19.13 1.39 19.24
C TYR A 456 17.83 1.64 19.98
N ALA A 457 17.82 2.74 20.75
CA ALA A 457 16.61 3.46 21.10
C ALA A 457 16.39 4.59 20.07
N VAL A 458 15.12 4.90 19.82
CA VAL A 458 14.75 5.95 18.87
C VAL A 458 14.03 7.09 19.58
N LYS A 459 14.31 8.34 19.14
CA LYS A 459 13.64 9.55 19.60
C LYS A 459 13.31 10.43 18.40
N LEU A 460 12.22 11.19 18.50
CA LEU A 460 11.82 12.11 17.42
C LEU A 460 12.84 13.26 17.29
N GLY A 461 13.24 13.56 16.06
CA GLY A 461 13.89 14.83 15.74
C GLY A 461 12.91 16.00 15.84
N ALA A 462 13.43 17.18 16.14
CA ALA A 462 12.62 18.39 16.34
C ALA A 462 11.75 18.76 15.12
N GLU A 463 12.16 18.40 13.93
CA GLU A 463 11.45 18.66 12.65
C GLU A 463 10.26 17.71 12.46
N THR A 464 10.21 16.59 13.20
CA THR A 464 9.16 15.58 13.06
C THR A 464 8.00 15.86 14.00
N THR A 465 6.93 16.39 13.45
CA THR A 465 5.69 16.76 14.15
C THR A 465 4.51 15.93 13.64
N ASP A 466 3.40 15.93 14.36
CA ASP A 466 2.16 15.26 13.91
C ASP A 466 1.66 15.83 12.57
N ASP A 467 1.81 17.13 12.33
CA ASP A 467 1.46 17.73 11.04
C ASP A 467 2.40 17.29 9.92
N SER A 468 3.72 17.23 10.17
CA SER A 468 4.69 16.74 9.18
C SER A 468 4.45 15.28 8.82
N MET A 469 3.99 14.48 9.78
CA MET A 469 3.67 13.06 9.64
C MET A 469 2.21 12.78 9.25
N TYR A 470 1.41 13.84 9.04
CA TYR A 470 0.05 13.65 8.53
C TYR A 470 0.05 12.82 7.26
N MET A 471 -0.75 11.75 7.27
CA MET A 471 -0.85 10.81 6.15
C MET A 471 -1.62 11.45 5.00
N ILE A 472 -0.97 11.69 3.84
CA ILE A 472 -1.65 12.28 2.69
C ILE A 472 -2.72 11.34 2.14
N ASP A 473 -3.84 11.91 1.68
CA ASP A 473 -4.98 11.16 1.17
C ASP A 473 -4.85 10.95 -0.34
N ARG A 474 -4.20 9.82 -0.70
CA ARG A 474 -3.98 9.41 -2.09
C ARG A 474 -4.20 7.91 -2.25
N TYR A 475 -4.04 7.40 -3.47
CA TYR A 475 -4.05 5.97 -3.73
C TYR A 475 -2.93 5.27 -2.95
N SER A 476 -1.68 5.67 -3.13
CA SER A 476 -0.58 5.34 -2.24
C SER A 476 -0.21 6.56 -1.41
N THR A 477 0.08 6.32 -0.13
CA THR A 477 0.28 7.39 0.85
C THR A 477 1.74 7.58 1.25
N ARG A 478 2.01 8.66 1.96
CA ARG A 478 3.27 8.99 2.63
C ARG A 478 3.06 10.11 3.65
N PRO A 479 4.04 10.41 4.51
CA PRO A 479 4.01 11.62 5.33
C PRO A 479 3.91 12.90 4.49
N LYS A 480 3.13 13.86 4.95
CA LYS A 480 2.89 15.16 4.29
C LYS A 480 4.20 15.89 3.97
N ALA A 481 5.11 15.94 4.91
CA ALA A 481 6.40 16.60 4.74
C ALA A 481 7.38 15.82 3.87
N ASN A 482 7.08 14.54 3.54
CA ASN A 482 7.97 13.65 2.78
C ASN A 482 9.34 13.45 3.42
N TYR A 483 9.40 13.51 4.76
CA TYR A 483 10.53 13.16 5.61
C TYR A 483 10.03 12.67 6.97
N CYS A 484 10.93 12.03 7.74
CA CYS A 484 10.77 11.73 9.16
C CYS A 484 12.15 11.70 9.80
N TYR A 485 12.47 12.66 10.65
CA TYR A 485 13.75 12.75 11.33
C TYR A 485 13.71 12.03 12.67
N ILE A 486 14.63 11.10 12.87
CA ILE A 486 14.76 10.25 14.07
C ILE A 486 16.21 10.29 14.55
N HIS A 487 16.40 10.44 15.87
CA HIS A 487 17.67 10.19 16.56
C HIS A 487 17.76 8.72 16.94
N PHE A 488 18.94 8.15 16.81
CA PHE A 488 19.28 6.80 17.24
C PHE A 488 20.31 6.84 18.36
N GLU A 489 19.98 6.24 19.50
CA GLU A 489 20.85 6.15 20.66
C GLU A 489 21.20 4.67 20.89
N GLU A 490 22.50 4.33 20.88
CA GLU A 490 22.95 2.96 21.14
C GLU A 490 22.65 2.58 22.59
N ARG A 491 22.25 1.34 22.83
CA ARG A 491 21.87 0.79 24.14
C ARG A 491 22.81 -0.29 24.63
#